data_deeb93ea2701a1910fa97787255d7b1e
#
_entry.id   deeb93ea2701a1910fa97787255d7b1e
#
_cell.length_a   1.000
_cell.length_b   1.000
_cell.length_c   1.000
_cell.angle_alpha   90.00
_cell.angle_beta   90.00
_cell.angle_gamma   90.00
#
_symmetry.space_group_name_H-M   'P 1'
#
loop_
_entity.id
_entity.type
_entity.pdbx_description
1 polymer ?
#
loop_
_entity_poly.entity_id
_entity_poly.type
_entity_poly.pdbx_seq_one_letter_code
_entity_poly.pdbx_strand_id
1 'polypeptide(L)'
;MKAAFTEEMLGFYTPGAPAYDTGYVTGQRDRRSLMFRLTVGTADLTRMLADPDHRMAAHGFVRCPELGSADMPVTRGTVDLFTPGRLPGRLAMRYRLPFDSDRGPMTLLGVKDVGDDRGVDVWTDTTTLFTRLVPAADADFDHSDDDEFARGILRLNASMFARQLTTLRGDPLGLFRFGWFFTHQVINAYGRRSEVDIRP
;
A
#
# COMPACT_ATOMS: atom_id res chain seq x y z
N MET A 1 -4.53 20.89 -10.26
CA MET A 1 -3.74 20.90 -9.00
C MET A 1 -3.00 19.59 -8.90
N LYS A 2 -1.73 19.61 -8.45
CA LYS A 2 -0.86 18.44 -8.35
C LYS A 2 -0.64 18.08 -6.88
N ALA A 3 -0.55 16.79 -6.58
CA ALA A 3 -0.12 16.30 -5.27
C ALA A 3 0.75 15.05 -5.46
N ALA A 4 1.86 14.96 -4.73
CA ALA A 4 2.72 13.79 -4.72
C ALA A 4 3.46 13.66 -3.38
N PHE A 5 3.79 12.44 -3.00
CA PHE A 5 4.64 12.11 -1.85
C PHE A 5 5.52 10.90 -2.17
N THR A 6 6.59 10.74 -1.41
CA THR A 6 7.45 9.57 -1.50
C THR A 6 7.18 8.65 -0.33
N GLU A 7 6.95 7.39 -0.60
CA GLU A 7 6.74 6.34 0.40
C GLU A 7 7.83 5.27 0.27
N GLU A 8 8.33 4.82 1.41
CA GLU A 8 9.28 3.72 1.50
C GLU A 8 8.77 2.71 2.53
N MET A 9 8.65 1.45 2.13
CA MET A 9 8.24 0.37 3.03
C MET A 9 9.22 -0.78 2.95
N LEU A 10 9.49 -1.40 4.10
CA LEU A 10 10.44 -2.50 4.26
C LEU A 10 9.82 -3.61 5.08
N GLY A 11 10.11 -4.85 4.73
CA GLY A 11 9.69 -6.03 5.48
C GLY A 11 10.26 -7.33 4.95
N PHE A 12 9.50 -8.40 5.13
CA PHE A 12 9.94 -9.75 4.82
C PHE A 12 8.82 -10.54 4.14
N TYR A 13 9.23 -11.56 3.37
CA TYR A 13 8.32 -12.42 2.63
C TYR A 13 8.85 -13.85 2.59
N THR A 14 8.00 -14.81 2.24
CA THR A 14 8.39 -16.20 2.02
C THR A 14 7.66 -16.78 0.81
N PRO A 15 8.39 -17.41 -0.15
CA PRO A 15 7.77 -18.14 -1.25
C PRO A 15 6.86 -19.26 -0.74
N GLY A 16 5.67 -19.40 -1.37
CA GLY A 16 4.71 -20.45 -1.04
C GLY A 16 4.11 -20.36 0.36
N ALA A 17 4.24 -19.22 1.07
CA ALA A 17 3.68 -19.06 2.40
C ALA A 17 2.13 -19.07 2.35
N PRO A 18 1.45 -19.84 3.23
CA PRO A 18 0.00 -19.95 3.23
C PRO A 18 -0.70 -18.70 3.78
N ALA A 19 0.00 -17.90 4.59
CA ALA A 19 -0.52 -16.69 5.22
C ALA A 19 0.54 -15.59 5.29
N TYR A 20 0.10 -14.34 5.39
CA TYR A 20 0.97 -13.17 5.44
C TYR A 20 1.89 -13.17 6.67
N ASP A 21 1.35 -13.47 7.85
CA ASP A 21 2.13 -13.54 9.10
C ASP A 21 3.19 -14.64 9.06
N THR A 22 2.83 -15.82 8.56
CA THR A 22 3.78 -16.92 8.35
C THR A 22 4.87 -16.51 7.38
N GLY A 23 4.49 -15.85 6.27
CA GLY A 23 5.41 -15.31 5.28
C GLY A 23 6.38 -14.30 5.88
N TYR A 24 5.89 -13.39 6.71
CA TYR A 24 6.71 -12.39 7.38
C TYR A 24 7.68 -13.02 8.40
N VAL A 25 7.18 -13.84 9.33
CA VAL A 25 8.00 -14.41 10.42
C VAL A 25 9.08 -15.33 9.87
N THR A 26 8.73 -16.22 8.94
CA THR A 26 9.68 -17.11 8.28
C THR A 26 10.71 -16.33 7.45
N GLY A 27 10.23 -15.35 6.67
CA GLY A 27 11.10 -14.50 5.86
C GLY A 27 12.07 -13.67 6.70
N GLN A 28 11.65 -13.18 7.87
CA GLN A 28 12.51 -12.47 8.80
C GLN A 28 13.64 -13.37 9.34
N ARG A 29 13.29 -14.59 9.75
CA ARG A 29 14.27 -15.59 10.20
C ARG A 29 15.29 -15.92 9.10
N ASP A 30 14.80 -16.10 7.88
CA ASP A 30 15.60 -16.50 6.72
C ASP A 30 16.24 -15.29 5.99
N ARG A 31 16.06 -14.06 6.52
CA ARG A 31 16.57 -12.79 5.98
C ARG A 31 16.12 -12.47 4.55
N ARG A 32 14.92 -12.90 4.18
CA ARG A 32 14.30 -12.63 2.87
C ARG A 32 13.63 -11.26 2.87
N SER A 33 14.43 -10.23 2.65
CA SER A 33 13.93 -8.85 2.67
C SER A 33 13.21 -8.47 1.38
N LEU A 34 12.16 -7.67 1.53
CA LEU A 34 11.43 -7.03 0.45
C LEU A 34 11.21 -5.56 0.82
N MET A 35 11.49 -4.66 -0.11
CA MET A 35 11.22 -3.24 0.08
C MET A 35 10.79 -2.60 -1.23
N PHE A 36 10.10 -1.48 -1.13
CA PHE A 36 9.93 -0.55 -2.23
C PHE A 36 10.17 0.90 -1.79
N ARG A 37 10.52 1.72 -2.76
CA ARG A 37 10.48 3.17 -2.63
C ARG A 37 9.75 3.74 -3.85
N LEU A 38 8.67 4.48 -3.59
CA LEU A 38 7.77 5.00 -4.62
C LEU A 38 7.56 6.50 -4.45
N THR A 39 7.43 7.20 -5.56
CA THR A 39 6.73 8.48 -5.63
C THR A 39 5.32 8.21 -6.09
N VAL A 40 4.34 8.48 -5.22
CA VAL A 40 2.91 8.35 -5.48
C VAL A 40 2.36 9.73 -5.74
N GLY A 41 1.63 9.93 -6.84
CA GLY A 41 1.17 11.26 -7.17
C GLY A 41 0.08 11.31 -8.25
N THR A 42 -0.55 12.48 -8.33
CA THR A 42 -1.49 12.83 -9.38
C THR A 42 -1.18 14.20 -9.98
N ALA A 43 -1.31 14.32 -11.30
CA ALA A 43 -1.24 15.59 -12.00
C ALA A 43 -2.54 16.41 -11.90
N ASP A 44 -3.67 15.71 -11.64
CA ASP A 44 -4.99 16.31 -11.50
C ASP A 44 -5.72 15.80 -10.25
N LEU A 45 -5.52 16.52 -9.15
CA LEU A 45 -6.15 16.22 -7.87
C LEU A 45 -7.68 16.27 -7.93
N THR A 46 -8.25 17.17 -8.73
CA THR A 46 -9.71 17.29 -8.86
C THR A 46 -10.30 16.03 -9.48
N ARG A 47 -9.67 15.53 -10.53
CA ARG A 47 -10.07 14.27 -11.17
C ARG A 47 -9.88 13.08 -10.23
N MET A 48 -8.76 13.02 -9.53
CA MET A 48 -8.49 11.96 -8.56
C MET A 48 -9.51 11.92 -7.43
N LEU A 49 -9.90 13.08 -6.89
CA LEU A 49 -10.94 13.16 -5.84
C LEU A 49 -12.35 12.79 -6.34
N ALA A 50 -12.61 12.90 -7.63
CA ALA A 50 -13.89 12.48 -8.27
C ALA A 50 -13.88 11.00 -8.69
N ASP A 51 -12.73 10.36 -8.73
CA ASP A 51 -12.57 8.92 -9.03
C ASP A 51 -13.00 8.11 -7.80
N PRO A 52 -13.91 7.14 -7.92
CA PRO A 52 -14.33 6.30 -6.78
C PRO A 52 -13.17 5.49 -6.15
N ASP A 53 -12.14 5.17 -6.92
CA ASP A 53 -10.95 4.48 -6.45
C ASP A 53 -9.89 5.44 -5.93
N HIS A 54 -10.03 6.76 -6.14
CA HIS A 54 -9.04 7.78 -5.82
C HIS A 54 -7.64 7.40 -6.29
N ARG A 55 -7.54 6.94 -7.56
CA ARG A 55 -6.33 6.36 -8.12
C ARG A 55 -5.23 7.38 -8.35
N MET A 56 -4.03 7.03 -7.88
CA MET A 56 -2.79 7.77 -8.11
C MET A 56 -1.78 6.90 -8.85
N ALA A 57 -0.93 7.53 -9.67
CA ALA A 57 0.20 6.86 -10.29
C ALA A 57 1.33 6.64 -9.28
N ALA A 58 2.04 5.52 -9.39
CA ALA A 58 3.19 5.20 -8.57
C ALA A 58 4.41 4.85 -9.45
N HIS A 59 5.54 5.51 -9.17
CA HIS A 59 6.80 5.30 -9.87
C HIS A 59 7.93 5.17 -8.87
N GLY A 60 8.88 4.30 -9.13
CA GLY A 60 10.02 4.08 -8.24
C GLY A 60 10.65 2.72 -8.50
N PHE A 61 10.90 1.98 -7.43
CA PHE A 61 11.50 0.66 -7.56
C PHE A 61 11.05 -0.29 -6.44
N VAL A 62 11.15 -1.58 -6.74
CA VAL A 62 11.10 -2.69 -5.79
C VAL A 62 12.52 -3.25 -5.65
N ARG A 63 12.91 -3.63 -4.44
CA ARG A 63 14.14 -4.35 -4.15
C ARG A 63 13.83 -5.66 -3.44
N CYS A 64 14.24 -6.75 -4.05
CA CYS A 64 14.05 -8.10 -3.57
C CYS A 64 15.26 -8.93 -4.03
N PRO A 65 16.26 -9.20 -3.17
CA PRO A 65 17.53 -9.81 -3.58
C PRO A 65 17.40 -11.19 -4.24
N GLU A 66 16.32 -11.93 -3.98
CA GLU A 66 16.06 -13.22 -4.64
C GLU A 66 15.44 -13.09 -6.05
N LEU A 67 14.92 -11.92 -6.39
CA LEU A 67 14.28 -11.66 -7.68
C LEU A 67 15.15 -10.79 -8.60
N GLY A 68 16.18 -10.15 -8.06
CA GLY A 68 17.12 -9.34 -8.83
C GLY A 68 18.17 -8.70 -7.96
N SER A 69 19.37 -8.54 -8.48
CA SER A 69 20.53 -7.97 -7.77
C SER A 69 20.50 -6.44 -7.66
N ALA A 70 19.67 -5.78 -8.47
CA ALA A 70 19.52 -4.33 -8.55
C ALA A 70 18.11 -3.87 -8.14
N ASP A 71 17.92 -2.56 -8.08
CA ASP A 71 16.59 -1.95 -7.94
C ASP A 71 15.79 -2.21 -9.22
N MET A 72 14.63 -2.87 -9.08
CA MET A 72 13.74 -3.21 -10.19
C MET A 72 12.71 -2.09 -10.40
N PRO A 73 12.75 -1.37 -11.54
CA PRO A 73 11.91 -0.20 -11.75
C PRO A 73 10.40 -0.51 -11.79
N VAL A 74 9.62 0.31 -11.09
CA VAL A 74 8.15 0.38 -11.20
C VAL A 74 7.80 1.62 -12.02
N THR A 75 7.34 1.42 -13.25
CA THR A 75 7.03 2.52 -14.19
C THR A 75 5.54 2.72 -14.42
N ARG A 76 4.72 1.69 -14.16
CA ARG A 76 3.26 1.65 -14.37
C ARG A 76 2.50 1.28 -13.09
N GLY A 77 3.06 1.63 -11.93
CA GLY A 77 2.42 1.37 -10.64
C GLY A 77 1.18 2.24 -10.43
N THR A 78 0.24 1.71 -9.65
CA THR A 78 -0.94 2.45 -9.17
C THR A 78 -1.15 2.23 -7.68
N VAL A 79 -1.69 3.27 -7.04
CA VAL A 79 -2.17 3.21 -5.66
C VAL A 79 -3.58 3.76 -5.64
N ASP A 80 -4.53 2.92 -5.23
CA ASP A 80 -5.92 3.28 -5.01
C ASP A 80 -6.11 3.59 -3.53
N LEU A 81 -6.64 4.79 -3.23
CA LEU A 81 -6.76 5.27 -1.84
C LEU A 81 -8.19 5.13 -1.34
N PHE A 82 -8.34 4.58 -0.13
CA PHE A 82 -9.62 4.52 0.59
C PHE A 82 -10.76 3.88 -0.22
N THR A 83 -10.44 2.82 -0.97
CA THR A 83 -11.43 1.98 -1.64
C THR A 83 -12.21 1.13 -0.63
N PRO A 84 -13.38 0.57 -0.98
CA PRO A 84 -14.07 -0.38 -0.11
C PRO A 84 -13.16 -1.55 0.30
N GLY A 85 -13.08 -1.81 1.59
CA GLY A 85 -12.34 -2.94 2.17
C GLY A 85 -13.11 -4.25 2.03
N ARG A 86 -12.51 -5.35 2.53
CA ARG A 86 -13.16 -6.69 2.52
C ARG A 86 -14.39 -6.78 3.41
N LEU A 87 -14.44 -6.02 4.49
CA LEU A 87 -15.56 -6.00 5.42
C LEU A 87 -16.40 -4.74 5.22
N PRO A 88 -17.73 -4.81 5.42
CA PRO A 88 -18.60 -3.64 5.33
C PRO A 88 -18.13 -2.50 6.25
N GLY A 89 -18.06 -1.29 5.72
CA GLY A 89 -17.66 -0.09 6.47
C GLY A 89 -16.15 0.10 6.66
N ARG A 90 -15.31 -0.85 6.20
CA ARG A 90 -13.85 -0.68 6.15
C ARG A 90 -13.40 -0.06 4.84
N LEU A 91 -12.30 0.67 4.92
CA LEU A 91 -11.57 1.19 3.76
C LEU A 91 -10.25 0.44 3.60
N ALA A 92 -9.74 0.43 2.37
CA ALA A 92 -8.45 -0.15 2.06
C ALA A 92 -7.64 0.78 1.15
N MET A 93 -6.31 0.72 1.24
CA MET A 93 -5.42 1.24 0.22
C MET A 93 -4.82 0.07 -0.54
N ARG A 94 -4.89 0.10 -1.87
CA ARG A 94 -4.44 -0.99 -2.74
C ARG A 94 -3.27 -0.54 -3.60
N TYR A 95 -2.19 -1.30 -3.57
CA TYR A 95 -0.96 -1.06 -4.33
C TYR A 95 -0.81 -2.11 -5.41
N ARG A 96 -0.69 -1.70 -6.66
CA ARG A 96 -0.37 -2.56 -7.78
C ARG A 96 0.91 -2.06 -8.44
N LEU A 97 2.00 -2.81 -8.28
CA LEU A 97 3.35 -2.40 -8.65
C LEU A 97 3.98 -3.44 -9.58
N PRO A 98 3.75 -3.36 -10.90
CA PRO A 98 4.41 -4.23 -11.87
C PRO A 98 5.88 -3.82 -12.04
N PHE A 99 6.76 -4.82 -12.13
CA PHE A 99 8.20 -4.67 -12.36
C PHE A 99 8.77 -5.89 -13.08
N ASP A 100 9.93 -5.73 -13.72
CA ASP A 100 10.65 -6.84 -14.32
C ASP A 100 11.72 -7.35 -13.35
N SER A 101 11.74 -8.67 -13.14
CA SER A 101 12.71 -9.38 -12.32
C SER A 101 13.60 -10.28 -13.17
N ASP A 102 14.68 -10.84 -12.58
CA ASP A 102 15.52 -11.84 -13.24
C ASP A 102 14.76 -13.14 -13.57
N ARG A 103 13.57 -13.32 -12.98
CA ARG A 103 12.65 -14.46 -13.23
C ARG A 103 11.52 -14.12 -14.19
N GLY A 104 11.56 -12.95 -14.82
CA GLY A 104 10.51 -12.43 -15.69
C GLY A 104 9.62 -11.40 -15.01
N PRO A 105 8.51 -11.02 -15.67
CA PRO A 105 7.61 -10.00 -15.17
C PRO A 105 6.91 -10.44 -13.87
N MET A 106 6.84 -9.53 -12.92
CA MET A 106 6.24 -9.70 -11.60
C MET A 106 5.33 -8.52 -11.28
N THR A 107 4.33 -8.76 -10.45
CA THR A 107 3.55 -7.69 -9.81
C THR A 107 3.55 -7.86 -8.29
N LEU A 108 3.93 -6.80 -7.57
CA LEU A 108 3.66 -6.71 -6.14
C LEU A 108 2.25 -6.14 -5.95
N LEU A 109 1.38 -6.94 -5.35
CA LEU A 109 0.05 -6.54 -4.89
C LEU A 109 0.10 -6.30 -3.39
N GLY A 110 -0.36 -5.13 -2.95
CA GLY A 110 -0.34 -4.76 -1.53
C GLY A 110 -1.68 -4.19 -1.07
N VAL A 111 -2.09 -4.55 0.14
CA VAL A 111 -3.31 -4.02 0.76
C VAL A 111 -2.98 -3.51 2.17
N LYS A 112 -3.35 -2.26 2.45
CA LYS A 112 -3.47 -1.73 3.82
C LYS A 112 -4.94 -1.68 4.17
N ASP A 113 -5.34 -2.35 5.23
CA ASP A 113 -6.68 -2.18 5.81
C ASP A 113 -6.70 -0.90 6.65
N VAL A 114 -7.67 -0.03 6.38
CA VAL A 114 -7.89 1.22 7.12
C VAL A 114 -9.20 1.11 7.86
N GLY A 115 -9.14 0.84 9.16
CA GLY A 115 -10.32 0.69 9.98
C GLY A 115 -10.06 -0.13 11.24
N ASP A 116 -10.75 0.17 12.31
CA ASP A 116 -10.48 -0.26 13.68
C ASP A 116 -10.95 -1.68 14.00
N ASP A 117 -10.04 -2.52 14.55
CA ASP A 117 -10.32 -3.78 15.22
C ASP A 117 -10.17 -3.62 16.75
N ARG A 118 -10.99 -2.81 17.43
CA ARG A 118 -10.97 -2.62 18.89
C ARG A 118 -9.67 -2.02 19.45
N GLY A 119 -9.41 -0.78 19.14
CA GLY A 119 -8.30 -0.01 19.67
C GLY A 119 -7.91 1.11 18.71
N VAL A 120 -7.49 2.25 19.23
CA VAL A 120 -7.05 3.39 18.42
C VAL A 120 -5.65 3.08 17.91
N ASP A 121 -5.49 2.14 16.97
CA ASP A 121 -4.21 1.84 16.34
C ASP A 121 -4.18 2.24 14.86
N VAL A 122 -4.62 3.49 14.62
CA VAL A 122 -4.53 4.16 13.30
C VAL A 122 -3.13 4.03 12.69
N TRP A 123 -2.11 4.00 13.56
CA TRP A 123 -0.74 3.89 13.16
C TRP A 123 -0.44 2.54 12.52
N THR A 124 -0.78 1.43 13.16
CA THR A 124 -0.50 0.08 12.66
C THR A 124 -1.26 -0.18 11.35
N ASP A 125 -2.53 0.22 11.27
CA ASP A 125 -3.38 0.00 10.09
C ASP A 125 -2.87 0.77 8.87
N THR A 126 -2.40 2.00 9.05
CA THR A 126 -1.88 2.81 7.93
C THR A 126 -0.42 2.51 7.59
N THR A 127 0.31 1.82 8.47
CA THR A 127 1.73 1.53 8.30
C THR A 127 2.04 0.08 7.95
N THR A 128 1.05 -0.82 7.97
CA THR A 128 1.20 -2.25 7.62
C THR A 128 0.61 -2.52 6.25
N LEU A 129 1.41 -3.11 5.35
CA LEU A 129 1.02 -3.51 4.01
C LEU A 129 1.15 -5.04 3.88
N PHE A 130 0.03 -5.72 3.72
CA PHE A 130 -0.03 -7.13 3.38
C PHE A 130 0.29 -7.30 1.90
N THR A 131 1.32 -8.06 1.55
CA THR A 131 1.85 -8.12 0.18
C THR A 131 1.83 -9.52 -0.40
N ARG A 132 1.51 -9.60 -1.69
CA ARG A 132 1.67 -10.77 -2.55
C ARG A 132 2.62 -10.45 -3.69
N LEU A 133 3.49 -11.39 -4.06
CA LEU A 133 4.30 -11.33 -5.26
C LEU A 133 3.71 -12.33 -6.26
N VAL A 134 3.31 -11.84 -7.42
CA VAL A 134 2.64 -12.64 -8.46
C VAL A 134 3.47 -12.62 -9.74
N PRO A 135 3.79 -13.79 -10.35
CA PRO A 135 4.59 -13.88 -11.57
C PRO A 135 3.75 -13.53 -12.82
N ALA A 136 3.30 -12.29 -12.89
CA ALA A 136 2.55 -11.74 -14.01
C ALA A 136 2.80 -10.23 -14.14
N ALA A 137 2.86 -9.71 -15.37
CA ALA A 137 3.07 -8.28 -15.64
C ALA A 137 1.91 -7.38 -15.20
N ASP A 138 0.69 -7.91 -15.25
CA ASP A 138 -0.55 -7.15 -15.03
C ASP A 138 -1.52 -7.89 -14.08
N ALA A 139 -0.97 -8.53 -13.03
CA ALA A 139 -1.80 -9.12 -11.98
C ALA A 139 -2.64 -8.06 -11.27
N ASP A 140 -3.86 -8.41 -10.89
CA ASP A 140 -4.78 -7.62 -10.09
C ASP A 140 -5.18 -8.36 -8.79
N PHE A 141 -6.08 -7.77 -8.02
CA PHE A 141 -6.48 -8.32 -6.73
C PHE A 141 -7.42 -9.53 -6.84
N ASP A 142 -7.97 -9.81 -8.03
CA ASP A 142 -8.80 -10.97 -8.35
C ASP A 142 -7.96 -12.14 -8.88
N HIS A 143 -6.63 -11.94 -8.99
CA HIS A 143 -5.71 -13.00 -9.41
C HIS A 143 -5.71 -14.17 -8.42
N SER A 144 -5.74 -15.40 -8.96
CA SER A 144 -5.80 -16.62 -8.16
C SER A 144 -4.64 -16.72 -7.16
N ASP A 145 -4.94 -17.19 -5.96
CA ASP A 145 -3.94 -17.46 -4.93
C ASP A 145 -3.00 -18.62 -5.33
N ASP A 146 -3.41 -19.48 -6.26
CA ASP A 146 -2.63 -20.65 -6.71
C ASP A 146 -1.40 -20.25 -7.55
N ASP A 147 -1.42 -19.07 -8.15
CA ASP A 147 -0.34 -18.57 -9.00
C ASP A 147 0.61 -17.62 -8.25
N GLU A 148 0.48 -17.49 -6.94
CA GLU A 148 1.34 -16.62 -6.15
C GLU A 148 2.75 -17.19 -5.99
N PHE A 149 3.75 -16.33 -6.17
CA PHE A 149 5.13 -16.67 -5.82
C PHE A 149 5.35 -16.62 -4.31
N ALA A 150 4.88 -15.56 -3.64
CA ALA A 150 5.18 -15.34 -2.22
C ALA A 150 4.18 -14.41 -1.52
N ARG A 151 4.08 -14.56 -0.20
CA ARG A 151 3.38 -13.64 0.72
C ARG A 151 4.31 -13.05 1.77
N GLY A 152 4.00 -11.84 2.21
CA GLY A 152 4.73 -11.17 3.27
C GLY A 152 4.06 -9.91 3.78
N ILE A 153 4.77 -9.19 4.65
CA ILE A 153 4.30 -7.93 5.22
C ILE A 153 5.42 -6.91 5.10
N LEU A 154 5.08 -5.73 4.57
CA LEU A 154 5.94 -4.55 4.63
C LEU A 154 5.40 -3.56 5.66
N ARG A 155 6.31 -2.82 6.28
CA ARG A 155 5.96 -1.83 7.30
C ARG A 155 6.63 -0.50 7.02
N LEU A 156 5.88 0.56 7.30
CA LEU A 156 6.39 1.92 7.35
C LEU A 156 6.79 2.21 8.79
N ASN A 157 8.06 2.45 9.07
CA ASN A 157 8.49 2.82 10.41
C ASN A 157 8.35 4.34 10.66
N ALA A 158 8.43 4.77 11.93
CA ALA A 158 8.23 6.17 12.32
C ALA A 158 9.20 7.14 11.62
N SER A 159 10.45 6.76 11.38
CA SER A 159 11.42 7.60 10.68
C SER A 159 11.12 7.73 9.19
N MET A 160 10.64 6.65 8.55
CA MET A 160 10.19 6.66 7.16
C MET A 160 8.93 7.52 7.02
N PHE A 161 7.98 7.43 7.96
CA PHE A 161 6.78 8.25 7.97
C PHE A 161 7.10 9.74 8.13
N ALA A 162 7.95 10.11 9.10
CA ALA A 162 8.39 11.50 9.27
C ALA A 162 9.05 12.03 7.99
N ARG A 163 9.88 11.21 7.34
CA ARG A 163 10.50 11.53 6.05
C ARG A 163 9.46 11.65 4.93
N GLN A 164 8.45 10.80 4.89
CA GLN A 164 7.35 10.87 3.92
C GLN A 164 6.64 12.23 3.99
N LEU A 165 6.34 12.73 5.19
CA LEU A 165 5.72 14.04 5.37
C LEU A 165 6.55 15.20 4.79
N THR A 166 7.88 15.09 4.82
CA THR A 166 8.78 16.11 4.24
C THR A 166 8.88 16.03 2.71
N THR A 167 8.38 14.96 2.10
CA THR A 167 8.41 14.75 0.63
C THR A 167 7.15 15.22 -0.08
N LEU A 168 6.14 15.71 0.64
CA LEU A 168 4.91 16.25 0.06
C LEU A 168 5.25 17.36 -0.95
N ARG A 169 4.84 17.20 -2.19
CA ARG A 169 5.08 18.11 -3.31
C ARG A 169 3.77 18.41 -4.03
N GLY A 170 3.57 19.68 -4.36
CA GLY A 170 2.40 20.13 -5.08
C GLY A 170 2.26 21.65 -4.93
N ASP A 171 1.22 22.21 -5.52
CA ASP A 171 0.83 23.56 -5.21
C ASP A 171 0.20 23.65 -3.80
N PRO A 172 0.34 24.78 -3.07
CA PRO A 172 -0.10 24.87 -1.67
C PRO A 172 -1.58 24.50 -1.46
N LEU A 173 -2.45 24.90 -2.40
CA LEU A 173 -3.88 24.59 -2.33
C LEU A 173 -4.13 23.10 -2.59
N GLY A 174 -3.39 22.49 -3.51
CA GLY A 174 -3.45 21.04 -3.78
C GLY A 174 -3.01 20.24 -2.57
N LEU A 175 -1.93 20.63 -1.91
CA LEU A 175 -1.45 19.97 -0.69
C LEU A 175 -2.44 20.09 0.46
N PHE A 176 -3.04 21.27 0.65
CA PHE A 176 -4.08 21.47 1.67
C PHE A 176 -5.31 20.59 1.41
N ARG A 177 -5.80 20.56 0.16
CA ARG A 177 -6.96 19.74 -0.23
C ARG A 177 -6.69 18.25 -0.10
N PHE A 178 -5.50 17.79 -0.50
CA PHE A 178 -5.10 16.40 -0.35
C PHE A 178 -4.97 15.99 1.12
N GLY A 179 -4.33 16.83 1.94
CA GLY A 179 -4.19 16.60 3.38
C GLY A 179 -5.55 16.56 4.08
N TRP A 180 -6.46 17.48 3.74
CA TRP A 180 -7.83 17.48 4.25
C TRP A 180 -8.59 16.21 3.85
N PHE A 181 -8.53 15.83 2.56
CA PHE A 181 -9.13 14.59 2.07
C PHE A 181 -8.61 13.38 2.86
N PHE A 182 -7.29 13.22 2.95
CA PHE A 182 -6.66 12.10 3.63
C PHE A 182 -7.09 12.02 5.11
N THR A 183 -6.98 13.13 5.83
CA THR A 183 -7.37 13.22 7.25
C THR A 183 -8.86 12.91 7.44
N HIS A 184 -9.72 13.46 6.58
CA HIS A 184 -11.16 13.24 6.65
C HIS A 184 -11.53 11.77 6.40
N GLN A 185 -10.91 11.11 5.43
CA GLN A 185 -11.14 9.68 5.17
C GLN A 185 -10.67 8.81 6.34
N VAL A 186 -9.51 9.10 6.92
CA VAL A 186 -9.03 8.41 8.11
C VAL A 186 -10.01 8.61 9.27
N ILE A 187 -10.39 9.84 9.61
CA ILE A 187 -11.36 10.13 10.69
C ILE A 187 -12.68 9.41 10.45
N ASN A 188 -13.21 9.41 9.23
CA ASN A 188 -14.47 8.73 8.90
C ASN A 188 -14.36 7.20 9.01
N ALA A 189 -13.21 6.61 8.67
CA ALA A 189 -12.98 5.18 8.82
C ALA A 189 -13.05 4.76 10.30
N TYR A 190 -12.56 5.60 11.20
CA TYR A 190 -12.55 5.35 12.64
C TYR A 190 -13.80 5.89 13.37
N GLY A 191 -14.49 6.90 12.84
CA GLY A 191 -15.63 7.57 13.48
C GLY A 191 -17.00 6.93 13.24
N ARG A 192 -17.17 6.08 12.24
CA ARG A 192 -18.48 5.48 11.89
C ARG A 192 -19.01 4.45 12.91
N ARG A 193 -18.24 4.02 13.87
CA ARG A 193 -18.64 3.01 14.87
C ARG A 193 -19.35 3.55 16.12
N SER A 194 -19.30 4.84 16.37
CA SER A 194 -19.99 5.42 17.54
C SER A 194 -21.52 5.41 17.44
N GLU A 195 -22.09 5.14 16.26
CA GLU A 195 -23.55 5.19 16.05
C GLU A 195 -24.24 3.80 16.03
N VAL A 196 -23.50 2.69 15.96
CA VAL A 196 -24.09 1.34 15.86
C VAL A 196 -24.26 0.65 17.20
N ASP A 197 -23.62 1.14 18.26
CA ASP A 197 -23.62 0.47 19.58
C ASP A 197 -24.63 1.08 20.59
N ILE A 198 -25.56 1.93 20.12
CA ILE A 198 -26.64 2.46 20.96
C ILE A 198 -27.98 2.13 20.30
N ARG A 199 -28.39 0.85 20.34
CA ARG A 199 -29.81 0.46 20.38
C ARG A 199 -30.01 -0.66 21.38
N PRO A 200 -30.96 -0.48 22.32
CA PRO A 200 -31.26 -1.44 23.36
C PRO A 200 -31.89 -2.71 22.82
#